data_7fab115ab73e30ec29fde4ae086442bd
#
_entry.id   7fab115ab73e30ec29fde4ae086442bd
#
_cell.length_a   1.000
_cell.length_b   1.000
_cell.length_c   1.000
_cell.angle_alpha   90.00
_cell.angle_beta   90.00
_cell.angle_gamma   90.00
#
_symmetry.space_group_name_H-M   'P 1'
#
loop_
_entity.id
_entity.type
_entity.pdbx_description
1 polymer ?
#
loop_
_entity_poly.entity_id
_entity_poly.type
_entity_poly.pdbx_seq_one_letter_code
_entity_poly.pdbx_strand_id
1 'polypeptide(L)'
;WASPECKIFSQLQNTMIGRVGGRSKKLDPSKTMEKLNEKRKENSKYILKTIEIIKYLNPKYYFIENPQYSTIWNYVPDDFNIGVNVSYCMFGYDYKKNTRILTNKVLENCLCKKHNKLNLCNNKNIHNATIGKFGSQKQTLLERYSIPQDLLKYLFF
;
A
#
# COMPACT_ATOMS: atom_id res chain seq x y z
N TRP A 1 0.20 10.39 11.34
CA TRP A 1 0.54 9.43 10.28
C TRP A 1 0.70 8.01 10.84
N ALA A 2 0.15 7.00 10.14
CA ALA A 2 0.34 5.59 10.44
C ALA A 2 0.57 4.80 9.14
N SER A 3 1.51 3.84 9.17
CA SER A 3 1.76 2.86 8.09
C SER A 3 1.83 1.46 8.71
N PRO A 4 0.69 0.82 8.98
CA PRO A 4 0.66 -0.55 9.49
C PRO A 4 1.36 -1.53 8.55
N GLU A 5 1.95 -2.59 9.08
CA GLU A 5 2.68 -3.58 8.27
C GLU A 5 1.79 -4.16 7.16
N CYS A 6 2.26 -4.05 5.91
CA CYS A 6 1.52 -4.49 4.73
C CYS A 6 1.86 -5.91 4.27
N LYS A 7 2.94 -6.53 4.78
CA LYS A 7 3.50 -7.78 4.25
C LYS A 7 2.50 -8.92 4.19
N ILE A 8 1.80 -9.19 5.29
CA ILE A 8 0.83 -10.29 5.37
C ILE A 8 -0.43 -10.00 4.54
N PHE A 9 -0.78 -8.73 4.34
CA PHE A 9 -1.95 -8.27 3.61
C PHE A 9 -1.70 -8.09 2.10
N SER A 10 -0.46 -8.30 1.64
CA SER A 10 -0.11 -8.19 0.23
C SER A 10 -0.81 -9.28 -0.60
N GLN A 11 -1.32 -8.90 -1.76
CA GLN A 11 -1.88 -9.82 -2.77
C GLN A 11 -0.85 -10.88 -3.20
N LEU A 12 0.45 -10.58 -3.14
CA LEU A 12 1.51 -11.54 -3.42
C LEU A 12 1.49 -12.75 -2.48
N GLN A 13 0.97 -12.62 -1.27
CA GLN A 13 0.83 -13.75 -0.35
C GLN A 13 -0.12 -14.82 -0.91
N ASN A 14 -1.14 -14.43 -1.67
CA ASN A 14 -2.06 -15.39 -2.29
C ASN A 14 -1.34 -16.27 -3.32
N THR A 15 -0.32 -15.74 -4.01
CA THR A 15 0.47 -16.51 -4.99
C THR A 15 1.46 -17.48 -4.35
N MET A 16 1.67 -17.37 -3.03
CA MET A 16 2.56 -18.21 -2.24
C MET A 16 1.87 -19.45 -1.64
N ILE A 17 0.54 -19.52 -1.80
CA ILE A 17 -0.25 -20.63 -1.26
C ILE A 17 0.17 -21.93 -1.95
N GLY A 18 0.38 -22.97 -1.15
CA GLY A 18 0.82 -24.27 -1.62
C GLY A 18 2.27 -24.33 -2.13
N ARG A 19 3.10 -23.29 -1.92
CA ARG A 19 4.48 -23.21 -2.44
C ARG A 19 5.52 -22.90 -1.39
N VAL A 20 6.71 -23.50 -1.55
CA VAL A 20 7.91 -23.15 -0.77
C VAL A 20 8.59 -21.97 -1.47
N GLY A 21 8.21 -20.73 -1.09
CA GLY A 21 8.75 -19.50 -1.70
C GLY A 21 8.16 -19.18 -3.10
N GLY A 22 8.20 -17.90 -3.48
CA GLY A 22 7.41 -17.34 -4.59
C GLY A 22 7.70 -17.86 -6.00
N ARG A 23 8.86 -18.48 -6.22
CA ARG A 23 9.25 -19.04 -7.53
C ARG A 23 9.57 -20.53 -7.48
N SER A 24 9.57 -21.10 -6.29
CA SER A 24 9.82 -22.53 -6.15
C SER A 24 8.66 -23.32 -6.75
N LYS A 25 8.98 -24.31 -7.57
CA LYS A 25 8.03 -25.35 -7.99
C LYS A 25 7.73 -26.33 -6.86
N LYS A 26 8.48 -26.22 -5.73
CA LYS A 26 8.33 -27.10 -4.58
C LYS A 26 7.02 -26.77 -3.87
N LEU A 27 6.20 -27.80 -3.68
CA LEU A 27 4.91 -27.67 -3.00
C LEU A 27 5.09 -27.63 -1.49
N ASP A 28 4.26 -26.84 -0.83
CA ASP A 28 4.13 -26.79 0.63
C ASP A 28 2.64 -26.83 1.00
N PRO A 29 2.10 -28.04 1.23
CA PRO A 29 0.69 -28.22 1.57
C PRO A 29 0.26 -27.51 2.86
N SER A 30 1.23 -27.14 3.73
CA SER A 30 0.92 -26.42 4.97
C SER A 30 0.51 -24.96 4.76
N LYS A 31 0.79 -24.38 3.58
CA LYS A 31 0.43 -23.01 3.23
C LYS A 31 -0.93 -22.97 2.55
N THR A 32 -1.96 -22.91 3.34
CA THR A 32 -3.35 -22.82 2.87
C THR A 32 -3.89 -21.39 2.94
N MET A 33 -4.98 -21.12 2.22
CA MET A 33 -5.67 -19.83 2.28
C MET A 33 -6.26 -19.60 3.68
N GLU A 34 -6.77 -20.64 4.33
CA GLU A 34 -7.32 -20.55 5.67
C GLU A 34 -6.26 -20.05 6.66
N LYS A 35 -5.08 -20.67 6.69
CA LYS A 35 -3.97 -20.23 7.55
C LYS A 35 -3.49 -18.80 7.23
N LEU A 36 -3.54 -18.41 5.97
CA LEU A 36 -3.23 -17.04 5.58
C LEU A 36 -4.27 -16.07 6.11
N ASN A 37 -5.55 -16.42 6.01
CA ASN A 37 -6.65 -15.60 6.50
C ASN A 37 -6.68 -15.50 8.04
N GLU A 38 -6.36 -16.59 8.75
CA GLU A 38 -6.17 -16.57 10.20
C GLU A 38 -5.07 -15.58 10.61
N LYS A 39 -3.90 -15.65 9.96
CA LYS A 39 -2.81 -14.69 10.19
C LYS A 39 -3.21 -13.25 9.87
N ARG A 40 -3.97 -13.01 8.81
CA ARG A 40 -4.50 -11.68 8.48
C ARG A 40 -5.44 -11.18 9.55
N LYS A 41 -6.37 -12.03 10.01
CA LYS A 41 -7.29 -11.71 11.10
C LYS A 41 -6.52 -11.37 12.39
N GLU A 42 -5.52 -12.16 12.76
CA GLU A 42 -4.67 -11.88 13.92
C GLU A 42 -3.93 -10.53 13.77
N ASN A 43 -3.36 -10.27 12.59
CA ASN A 43 -2.59 -9.05 12.34
C ASN A 43 -3.48 -7.81 12.10
N SER A 44 -4.77 -7.98 11.82
CA SER A 44 -5.71 -6.86 11.68
C SER A 44 -5.87 -6.05 12.96
N LYS A 45 -5.51 -6.61 14.12
CA LYS A 45 -5.45 -5.89 15.39
C LYS A 45 -4.63 -4.59 15.33
N TYR A 46 -3.60 -4.53 14.48
CA TYR A 46 -2.75 -3.34 14.36
C TYR A 46 -3.48 -2.18 13.68
N ILE A 47 -4.22 -2.44 12.58
CA ILE A 47 -5.01 -1.39 11.93
C ILE A 47 -6.19 -0.98 12.83
N LEU A 48 -6.84 -1.91 13.49
CA LEU A 48 -7.95 -1.62 14.42
C LEU A 48 -7.45 -0.79 15.60
N LYS A 49 -6.28 -1.13 16.18
CA LYS A 49 -5.67 -0.34 17.25
C LYS A 49 -5.26 1.06 16.80
N THR A 50 -4.77 1.19 15.57
CA THR A 50 -4.48 2.50 14.96
C THR A 50 -5.75 3.36 14.91
N ILE A 51 -6.87 2.79 14.46
CA ILE A 51 -8.15 3.49 14.39
C ILE A 51 -8.65 3.87 15.80
N GLU A 52 -8.54 2.97 16.77
CA GLU A 52 -8.88 3.24 18.17
C GLU A 52 -8.08 4.44 18.72
N ILE A 53 -6.77 4.47 18.47
CA ILE A 53 -5.90 5.58 18.88
C ILE A 53 -6.33 6.89 18.21
N ILE A 54 -6.66 6.85 16.91
CA ILE A 54 -7.14 8.03 16.19
C ILE A 54 -8.47 8.52 16.79
N LYS A 55 -9.40 7.62 17.09
CA LYS A 55 -10.67 7.98 17.75
C LYS A 55 -10.45 8.60 19.12
N TYR A 56 -9.52 8.06 19.90
CA TYR A 56 -9.18 8.56 21.24
C TYR A 56 -8.52 9.95 21.20
N LEU A 57 -7.53 10.13 20.33
CA LEU A 57 -6.80 11.39 20.22
C LEU A 57 -7.56 12.50 19.49
N ASN A 58 -8.56 12.10 18.69
CA ASN A 58 -9.39 12.98 17.85
C ASN A 58 -8.57 14.09 17.13
N PRO A 59 -7.53 13.74 16.34
CA PRO A 59 -6.70 14.73 15.68
C PRO A 59 -7.47 15.46 14.60
N LYS A 60 -7.10 16.72 14.31
CA LYS A 60 -7.68 17.51 13.21
C LYS A 60 -7.61 16.77 11.89
N TYR A 61 -6.46 16.14 11.59
CA TYR A 61 -6.27 15.28 10.42
C TYR A 61 -5.53 14.00 10.81
N TYR A 62 -5.88 12.90 10.13
CA TYR A 62 -5.15 11.64 10.22
C TYR A 62 -4.86 11.11 8.82
N PHE A 63 -3.80 10.31 8.68
CA PHE A 63 -3.41 9.65 7.46
C PHE A 63 -2.95 8.23 7.78
N ILE A 64 -3.59 7.22 7.17
CA ILE A 64 -3.20 5.81 7.29
C ILE A 64 -2.81 5.32 5.91
N GLU A 65 -1.55 4.96 5.73
CA GLU A 65 -0.96 4.53 4.46
C GLU A 65 -0.85 3.01 4.38
N ASN A 66 -1.26 2.45 3.24
CA ASN A 66 -0.95 1.07 2.86
C ASN A 66 -1.05 0.91 1.34
N PRO A 67 -0.47 -0.15 0.71
CA PRO A 67 -0.66 -0.38 -0.72
C PRO A 67 -2.13 -0.38 -1.12
N GLN A 68 -2.44 0.20 -2.28
CA GLN A 68 -3.82 0.38 -2.75
C GLN A 68 -4.63 -0.93 -2.75
N TYR A 69 -4.01 -2.05 -3.11
CA TYR A 69 -4.66 -3.36 -3.21
C TYR A 69 -4.36 -4.27 -2.02
N SER A 70 -3.97 -3.71 -0.89
CA SER A 70 -3.77 -4.46 0.35
C SER A 70 -5.10 -4.99 0.88
N THR A 71 -5.14 -6.25 1.29
CA THR A 71 -6.33 -6.84 1.94
C THR A 71 -6.57 -6.29 3.35
N ILE A 72 -5.67 -5.47 3.88
CA ILE A 72 -5.85 -4.78 5.18
C ILE A 72 -7.12 -3.91 5.19
N TRP A 73 -7.49 -3.37 4.02
CA TRP A 73 -8.66 -2.51 3.86
C TRP A 73 -9.98 -3.21 4.14
N ASN A 74 -10.01 -4.55 4.05
CA ASN A 74 -11.19 -5.37 4.40
C ASN A 74 -11.46 -5.42 5.91
N TYR A 75 -10.53 -4.94 6.74
CA TYR A 75 -10.64 -4.90 8.20
C TYR A 75 -10.92 -3.49 8.73
N VAL A 76 -10.97 -2.50 7.85
CA VAL A 76 -11.28 -1.12 8.23
C VAL A 76 -12.78 -0.94 8.31
N PRO A 77 -13.32 -0.41 9.42
CA PRO A 77 -14.73 -0.07 9.53
C PRO A 77 -15.17 0.94 8.47
N ASP A 78 -16.42 0.85 8.01
CA ASP A 78 -16.93 1.66 6.90
C ASP A 78 -16.86 3.17 7.19
N ASP A 79 -17.10 3.58 8.43
CA ASP A 79 -16.99 4.97 8.88
C ASP A 79 -15.56 5.53 8.80
N PHE A 80 -14.55 4.67 8.74
CA PHE A 80 -13.14 5.00 8.56
C PHE A 80 -12.61 4.73 7.14
N ASN A 81 -13.38 4.09 6.28
CA ASN A 81 -12.92 3.64 4.96
C ASN A 81 -12.99 4.75 3.89
N ILE A 82 -12.76 5.98 4.30
CA ILE A 82 -12.72 7.16 3.42
C ILE A 82 -11.25 7.51 3.16
N GLY A 83 -10.91 7.82 1.91
CA GLY A 83 -9.53 8.17 1.58
C GLY A 83 -9.29 8.28 0.09
N VAL A 84 -8.02 8.49 -0.27
CA VAL A 84 -7.56 8.72 -1.64
C VAL A 84 -6.56 7.70 -2.10
N ASN A 85 -6.51 7.49 -3.41
CA ASN A 85 -5.50 6.66 -4.05
C ASN A 85 -4.49 7.54 -4.78
N VAL A 86 -3.21 7.28 -4.52
CA VAL A 86 -2.11 8.05 -5.12
C VAL A 86 -1.08 7.11 -5.73
N SER A 87 -0.31 7.60 -6.72
CA SER A 87 0.86 6.91 -7.25
C SER A 87 2.10 7.71 -6.90
N TYR A 88 3.09 7.13 -6.26
CA TYR A 88 4.31 7.83 -5.82
C TYR A 88 5.08 8.50 -6.93
N CYS A 89 5.00 7.98 -8.17
CA CYS A 89 5.59 8.63 -9.33
C CYS A 89 4.94 9.99 -9.70
N MET A 90 3.74 10.27 -9.22
CA MET A 90 3.11 11.59 -9.37
C MET A 90 3.72 12.63 -8.41
N PHE A 91 4.51 12.17 -7.44
CA PHE A 91 5.15 12.96 -6.39
C PHE A 91 6.68 12.85 -6.42
N GLY A 92 7.25 12.73 -7.63
CA GLY A 92 8.69 12.80 -7.86
C GLY A 92 9.47 11.49 -7.80
N TYR A 93 8.82 10.34 -7.48
CA TYR A 93 9.51 9.05 -7.52
C TYR A 93 9.60 8.51 -8.95
N ASP A 94 10.68 7.81 -9.27
CA ASP A 94 10.94 7.19 -10.58
C ASP A 94 10.24 5.85 -10.78
N TYR A 95 9.56 5.34 -9.74
CA TYR A 95 8.81 4.10 -9.76
C TYR A 95 7.34 4.28 -9.37
N LYS A 96 6.50 3.42 -9.93
CA LYS A 96 5.08 3.42 -9.63
C LYS A 96 4.78 2.57 -8.39
N LYS A 97 4.39 3.21 -7.29
CA LYS A 97 3.81 2.57 -6.11
C LYS A 97 2.41 3.14 -5.92
N ASN A 98 1.39 2.36 -6.24
CA ASN A 98 0.02 2.74 -5.97
C ASN A 98 -0.28 2.51 -4.49
N THR A 99 -0.71 3.57 -3.83
CA THR A 99 -0.91 3.62 -2.40
C THR A 99 -2.29 4.18 -2.11
N ARG A 100 -2.99 3.62 -1.13
CA ARG A 100 -4.21 4.20 -0.57
C ARG A 100 -3.88 4.87 0.75
N ILE A 101 -4.44 6.05 0.96
CA ILE A 101 -4.32 6.83 2.18
C ILE A 101 -5.70 7.10 2.71
N LEU A 102 -6.03 6.49 3.87
CA LEU A 102 -7.26 6.83 4.57
C LEU A 102 -7.05 8.13 5.34
N THR A 103 -8.01 9.03 5.26
CA THR A 103 -7.92 10.35 5.89
C THR A 103 -9.30 10.97 6.01
N ASN A 104 -9.47 11.85 6.99
CA ASN A 104 -10.63 12.74 7.12
C ASN A 104 -10.44 14.09 6.38
N LYS A 105 -9.25 14.33 5.79
CA LYS A 105 -9.02 15.50 4.94
C LYS A 105 -9.63 15.26 3.54
N VAL A 106 -10.35 16.22 3.00
CA VAL A 106 -10.86 16.15 1.63
C VAL A 106 -9.69 16.32 0.66
N LEU A 107 -9.42 15.30 -0.12
CA LEU A 107 -8.32 15.24 -1.09
C LEU A 107 -8.80 14.55 -2.36
N GLU A 108 -8.09 14.77 -3.47
CA GLU A 108 -8.38 14.14 -4.75
C GLU A 108 -7.46 12.93 -5.02
N ASN A 109 -7.95 11.99 -5.84
CA ASN A 109 -7.13 10.88 -6.29
C ASN A 109 -6.03 11.37 -7.25
N CYS A 110 -4.79 10.94 -7.02
CA CYS A 110 -3.65 11.29 -7.86
C CYS A 110 -2.95 10.03 -8.37
N LEU A 111 -3.61 9.34 -9.31
CA LEU A 111 -3.12 8.09 -9.90
C LEU A 111 -2.44 8.33 -11.25
N CYS A 112 -1.25 7.76 -11.43
CA CYS A 112 -0.60 7.69 -12.73
C CYS A 112 -1.33 6.68 -13.65
N LYS A 113 -2.02 7.18 -14.66
CA LYS A 113 -2.75 6.37 -15.66
C LYS A 113 -1.90 6.24 -16.91
N LYS A 114 -1.26 5.11 -17.11
CA LYS A 114 -0.37 4.82 -18.25
C LYS A 114 -1.02 5.05 -19.62
N HIS A 115 -2.32 4.91 -19.73
CA HIS A 115 -3.08 5.02 -20.98
C HIS A 115 -3.85 6.34 -21.16
N ASN A 116 -3.84 7.21 -20.15
CA ASN A 116 -4.51 8.50 -20.23
C ASN A 116 -3.47 9.61 -20.21
N LYS A 117 -3.26 10.27 -21.36
CA LYS A 117 -2.26 11.33 -21.54
C LYS A 117 -2.43 12.52 -20.57
N LEU A 118 -3.60 12.65 -19.93
CA LEU A 118 -3.92 13.76 -19.04
C LEU A 118 -3.35 13.62 -17.61
N ASN A 119 -2.97 12.41 -17.18
CA ASN A 119 -2.47 12.14 -15.82
C ASN A 119 -1.16 11.35 -15.86
N LEU A 120 -0.19 11.84 -16.64
CA LEU A 120 1.14 11.25 -16.69
C LEU A 120 2.04 11.87 -15.63
N CYS A 121 2.78 11.03 -14.93
CA CYS A 121 3.90 11.50 -14.12
C CYS A 121 5.02 12.01 -15.04
N ASN A 122 5.97 12.78 -14.48
CA ASN A 122 7.11 13.36 -15.21
C ASN A 122 8.03 12.31 -15.87
N ASN A 123 7.86 11.03 -15.58
CA ASN A 123 8.67 9.92 -16.10
C ASN A 123 8.26 9.47 -17.54
N LYS A 124 7.62 10.32 -18.34
CA LYS A 124 7.29 10.09 -19.77
C LYS A 124 6.75 8.68 -20.06
N ASN A 125 5.86 8.17 -19.24
CA ASN A 125 5.28 6.81 -19.33
C ASN A 125 6.23 5.64 -19.01
N ILE A 126 7.49 5.88 -18.74
CA ILE A 126 8.49 4.84 -18.42
C ILE A 126 8.85 4.99 -16.95
N HIS A 127 8.47 4.01 -16.15
CA HIS A 127 8.95 3.92 -14.77
C HIS A 127 10.23 3.09 -14.78
N ASN A 128 11.34 3.68 -14.35
CA ASN A 128 12.65 3.02 -14.32
C ASN A 128 12.68 1.80 -13.41
N ALA A 129 11.79 1.76 -12.42
CA ALA A 129 11.62 0.63 -11.54
C ALA A 129 10.15 0.30 -11.31
N THR A 130 9.85 -0.99 -11.20
CA THR A 130 8.53 -1.46 -10.73
C THR A 130 8.79 -2.33 -9.52
N ILE A 131 8.19 -1.98 -8.37
CA ILE A 131 8.32 -2.77 -7.15
C ILE A 131 7.91 -4.23 -7.45
N GLY A 132 8.86 -5.16 -7.25
CA GLY A 132 8.61 -6.60 -7.37
C GLY A 132 8.70 -7.20 -8.77
N LYS A 133 9.01 -6.45 -9.82
CA LYS A 133 9.30 -7.04 -11.14
C LYS A 133 10.76 -7.50 -11.26
N PHE A 134 10.94 -8.64 -11.91
CA PHE A 134 12.25 -9.19 -12.27
C PHE A 134 12.90 -8.29 -13.32
N GLY A 135 14.17 -7.90 -13.11
CA GLY A 135 14.92 -7.10 -14.08
C GLY A 135 14.81 -5.57 -13.93
N SER A 136 13.93 -5.07 -13.04
CA SER A 136 13.95 -3.65 -12.65
C SER A 136 15.11 -3.39 -11.68
N GLN A 137 15.68 -2.19 -11.70
CA GLN A 137 16.67 -1.78 -10.71
C GLN A 137 16.15 -2.13 -9.32
N LYS A 138 16.97 -2.86 -8.54
CA LYS A 138 16.61 -3.30 -7.19
C LYS A 138 16.59 -2.07 -6.30
N GLN A 139 15.41 -1.64 -5.93
CA GLN A 139 15.26 -0.65 -4.88
C GLN A 139 15.73 -1.22 -3.55
N THR A 140 16.46 -0.40 -2.82
CA THR A 140 16.82 -0.69 -1.44
C THR A 140 15.56 -0.81 -0.57
N LEU A 141 15.70 -1.46 0.57
CA LEU A 141 14.58 -1.57 1.52
C LEU A 141 14.13 -0.17 1.98
N LEU A 142 15.08 0.73 2.20
CA LEU A 142 14.83 2.12 2.60
C LEU A 142 13.99 2.87 1.56
N GLU A 143 14.33 2.77 0.27
CA GLU A 143 13.57 3.39 -0.82
C GLU A 143 12.12 2.88 -0.89
N ARG A 144 11.89 1.59 -0.64
CA ARG A 144 10.54 1.02 -0.66
C ARG A 144 9.65 1.53 0.48
N TYR A 145 10.24 1.88 1.63
CA TYR A 145 9.52 2.38 2.79
C TYR A 145 9.49 3.91 2.87
N SER A 146 10.30 4.59 2.08
CA SER A 146 10.29 6.05 2.03
C SER A 146 9.00 6.59 1.40
N ILE A 147 8.62 7.77 1.84
CA ILE A 147 7.44 8.49 1.36
C ILE A 147 7.92 9.72 0.59
N PRO A 148 7.39 10.01 -0.62
CA PRO A 148 7.78 11.19 -1.36
C PRO A 148 7.53 12.47 -0.57
N GLN A 149 8.51 13.39 -0.56
CA GLN A 149 8.35 14.67 0.13
C GLN A 149 7.18 15.50 -0.44
N ASP A 150 7.00 15.47 -1.75
CA ASP A 150 5.90 16.21 -2.39
C ASP A 150 4.54 15.60 -2.07
N LEU A 151 4.47 14.29 -1.80
CA LEU A 151 3.25 13.69 -1.25
C LEU A 151 2.96 14.21 0.16
N LEU A 152 3.97 14.32 1.01
CA LEU A 152 3.78 14.90 2.35
C LEU A 152 3.30 16.35 2.26
N LYS A 153 3.88 17.18 1.38
CA LYS A 153 3.38 18.54 1.12
C LYS A 153 1.91 18.53 0.71
N TYR A 154 1.54 17.70 -0.26
CA TYR A 154 0.16 17.56 -0.73
C TYR A 154 -0.82 17.16 0.38
N LEU A 155 -0.40 16.32 1.32
CA LEU A 155 -1.24 15.84 2.41
C LEU A 155 -1.41 16.88 3.53
N PHE A 156 -0.34 17.61 3.86
CA PHE A 156 -0.32 18.45 5.05
C PHE A 156 -0.58 19.93 4.77
N PHE A 157 -0.34 20.40 3.56
CA PHE A 157 -0.51 21.81 3.17
C PHE A 157 -1.55 21.97 2.06
#